data_29acf1ae69f302c09d429a28f9170b1b
#
_entry.id   29acf1ae69f302c09d429a28f9170b1b
#
_cell.length_a   1.000
_cell.length_b   1.000
_cell.length_c   1.000
_cell.angle_alpha   90.00
_cell.angle_beta   90.00
_cell.angle_gamma   90.00
#
_symmetry.space_group_name_H-M   'P 1'
#
loop_
_entity.id
_entity.type
_entity.pdbx_description
1 polymer ?
#
loop_
_entity_poly.entity_id
_entity_poly.type
_entity_poly.pdbx_seq_one_letter_code
_entity_poly.pdbx_strand_id
1 'polypeptide(L)'
;MHGLVHPEAGHLLLQRHPKDTYAGKCPYHANCLEGLASGPAVEARWGRPAKELADREDVWEMEAFYLAEAVANYVLTYSPQKIVLWGGIMHQSQLFSMVRTKVQELLGGYISNEKILKEIDTYLVPPALGENPGIMGAFALGMREAEYRKPKEA
;
A
#
# COMPACT_ATOMS: atom_id res chain seq x y z
N MET A 1 -8.58 15.49 -2.59
CA MET A 1 -9.92 15.00 -2.24
C MET A 1 -10.43 15.83 -1.07
N HIS A 2 -11.62 16.39 -1.14
CA HIS A 2 -12.20 17.19 -0.07
C HIS A 2 -13.41 16.44 0.46
N GLY A 3 -13.33 15.97 1.69
CA GLY A 3 -14.37 15.20 2.34
C GLY A 3 -14.62 15.68 3.77
N LEU A 4 -15.42 14.93 4.51
CA LEU A 4 -15.77 15.25 5.90
C LEU A 4 -14.52 15.25 6.79
N VAL A 5 -13.63 14.29 6.57
CA VAL A 5 -12.37 14.11 7.28
C VAL A 5 -11.26 13.69 6.30
N HIS A 6 -10.04 13.56 6.80
CA HIS A 6 -8.96 12.93 6.06
C HIS A 6 -9.34 11.49 5.65
N PRO A 7 -9.10 11.07 4.39
CA PRO A 7 -9.35 9.70 3.99
C PRO A 7 -8.48 8.71 4.76
N GLU A 8 -9.12 7.79 5.45
CA GLU A 8 -8.47 6.75 6.26
C GLU A 8 -8.43 5.43 5.47
N ALA A 9 -7.75 5.45 4.33
CA ALA A 9 -7.68 4.31 3.42
C ALA A 9 -7.00 3.06 4.02
N GLY A 10 -6.16 3.22 5.05
CA GLY A 10 -5.61 2.11 5.84
C GLY A 10 -6.66 1.33 6.63
N HIS A 11 -7.83 1.91 6.87
CA HIS A 11 -8.95 1.25 7.53
C HIS A 11 -9.99 0.65 6.56
N LEU A 12 -9.65 0.54 5.27
CA LEU A 12 -10.44 -0.23 4.32
C LEU A 12 -10.60 -1.67 4.83
N LEU A 13 -11.86 -2.14 4.91
CA LEU A 13 -12.16 -3.50 5.33
C LEU A 13 -11.86 -4.47 4.19
N LEU A 14 -11.16 -5.55 4.51
CA LEU A 14 -10.73 -6.56 3.57
C LEU A 14 -11.38 -7.91 3.87
N GLN A 15 -11.44 -8.76 2.86
CA GLN A 15 -11.79 -10.15 3.04
C GLN A 15 -10.64 -10.87 3.75
N ARG A 16 -10.94 -11.66 4.77
CA ARG A 16 -9.91 -12.45 5.45
C ARG A 16 -9.39 -13.57 4.57
N HIS A 17 -8.08 -13.73 4.56
CA HIS A 17 -7.47 -14.89 3.94
C HIS A 17 -7.98 -16.18 4.64
N PRO A 18 -8.39 -17.24 3.89
CA PRO A 18 -9.01 -18.44 4.47
C PRO A 18 -8.17 -19.14 5.53
N LYS A 19 -6.84 -19.01 5.45
CA LYS A 19 -5.88 -19.63 6.41
C LYS A 19 -5.49 -18.66 7.54
N ASP A 20 -5.98 -17.43 7.56
CA ASP A 20 -5.57 -16.45 8.57
C ASP A 20 -6.49 -16.48 9.79
N THR A 21 -5.98 -16.96 10.91
CA THR A 21 -6.67 -17.00 12.20
C THR A 21 -6.30 -15.82 13.12
N TYR A 22 -5.42 -14.94 12.68
CA TYR A 22 -4.99 -13.78 13.46
C TYR A 22 -6.12 -12.78 13.63
N ALA A 23 -6.35 -12.33 14.88
CA ALA A 23 -7.50 -11.47 15.20
C ALA A 23 -7.47 -10.08 14.56
N GLY A 24 -6.28 -9.62 14.15
CA GLY A 24 -6.03 -8.26 13.65
C GLY A 24 -5.41 -7.37 14.74
N LYS A 25 -4.62 -6.39 14.32
CA LYS A 25 -3.93 -5.45 15.23
C LYS A 25 -4.75 -4.19 15.51
N CYS A 26 -5.67 -3.82 14.63
CA CYS A 26 -6.47 -2.61 14.77
C CYS A 26 -7.44 -2.73 15.95
N PRO A 27 -7.51 -1.73 16.86
CA PRO A 27 -8.42 -1.77 18.01
C PRO A 27 -9.90 -1.58 17.62
N TYR A 28 -10.16 -1.10 16.41
CA TYR A 28 -11.52 -0.80 15.93
C TYR A 28 -12.08 -1.82 14.96
N HIS A 29 -11.20 -2.43 14.11
CA HIS A 29 -11.63 -3.29 13.02
C HIS A 29 -10.82 -4.60 13.02
N ALA A 30 -11.52 -5.70 13.06
CA ALA A 30 -10.88 -7.02 13.02
C ALA A 30 -10.21 -7.34 11.67
N ASN A 31 -10.60 -6.65 10.59
CA ASN A 31 -10.22 -6.99 9.22
C ASN A 31 -9.89 -5.78 8.33
N CYS A 32 -9.42 -4.67 8.88
CA CYS A 32 -8.95 -3.57 8.04
C CYS A 32 -7.51 -3.80 7.55
N LEU A 33 -7.14 -3.14 6.47
CA LEU A 33 -5.81 -3.24 5.86
C LEU A 33 -4.69 -3.01 6.89
N GLU A 34 -4.74 -1.93 7.66
CA GLU A 34 -3.73 -1.62 8.67
C GLU A 34 -3.64 -2.70 9.75
N GLY A 35 -4.80 -3.22 10.18
CA GLY A 35 -4.88 -4.27 11.18
C GLY A 35 -4.36 -5.62 10.73
N LEU A 36 -4.34 -5.89 9.42
CA LEU A 36 -3.93 -7.17 8.84
C LEU A 36 -2.57 -7.12 8.16
N ALA A 37 -2.21 -6.00 7.52
CA ALA A 37 -1.07 -5.91 6.60
C ALA A 37 -0.06 -4.80 6.97
N SER A 38 0.01 -4.40 8.22
CA SER A 38 1.06 -3.49 8.70
C SER A 38 2.24 -4.27 9.29
N GLY A 39 3.41 -3.62 9.38
CA GLY A 39 4.57 -4.21 10.07
C GLY A 39 4.26 -4.73 11.48
N PRO A 40 3.58 -3.96 12.34
CA PRO A 40 3.10 -4.44 13.63
C PRO A 40 2.11 -5.62 13.56
N ALA A 41 1.30 -5.71 12.50
CA ALA A 41 0.39 -6.84 12.30
C ALA A 41 1.16 -8.11 11.90
N VAL A 42 2.15 -7.99 11.02
CA VAL A 42 3.06 -9.09 10.66
C VAL A 42 3.78 -9.61 11.89
N GLU A 43 4.40 -8.72 12.67
CA GLU A 43 5.10 -9.11 13.90
C GLU A 43 4.18 -9.81 14.90
N ALA A 44 2.99 -9.29 15.12
CA ALA A 44 2.04 -9.88 16.07
C ALA A 44 1.46 -11.23 15.59
N ARG A 45 1.27 -11.40 14.27
CA ARG A 45 0.79 -12.66 13.68
C ARG A 45 1.84 -13.76 13.72
N TRP A 46 3.10 -13.44 13.44
CA TRP A 46 4.18 -14.40 13.26
C TRP A 46 5.17 -14.47 14.42
N GLY A 47 5.04 -13.59 15.41
CA GLY A 47 5.91 -13.55 16.60
C GLY A 47 7.33 -13.03 16.35
N ARG A 48 7.58 -12.47 15.14
CA ARG A 48 8.89 -11.95 14.71
C ARG A 48 8.72 -10.73 13.82
N PRO A 49 9.65 -9.75 13.88
CA PRO A 49 9.68 -8.63 12.96
C PRO A 49 9.81 -9.07 11.50
N ALA A 50 9.18 -8.33 10.59
CA ALA A 50 9.18 -8.62 9.15
C ALA A 50 10.57 -8.87 8.55
N LYS A 51 11.61 -8.15 9.01
CA LYS A 51 13.00 -8.31 8.57
C LYS A 51 13.60 -9.70 8.87
N GLU A 52 13.08 -10.41 9.86
CA GLU A 52 13.53 -11.75 10.26
C GLU A 52 12.75 -12.88 9.54
N LEU A 53 11.77 -12.48 8.73
CA LEU A 53 10.87 -13.39 8.02
C LEU A 53 11.12 -13.39 6.51
N ALA A 54 12.24 -12.83 6.04
CA ALA A 54 12.52 -12.63 4.61
C ALA A 54 12.37 -13.92 3.78
N ASP A 55 12.83 -15.05 4.33
CA ASP A 55 12.82 -16.37 3.66
C ASP A 55 11.51 -17.16 3.87
N ARG A 56 10.50 -16.58 4.53
CA ARG A 56 9.22 -17.22 4.83
C ARG A 56 8.18 -16.87 3.75
N GLU A 57 8.08 -17.71 2.74
CA GLU A 57 7.16 -17.52 1.61
C GLU A 57 5.70 -17.40 2.07
N ASP A 58 5.26 -18.23 3.00
CA ASP A 58 3.92 -18.25 3.56
C ASP A 58 3.51 -16.90 4.22
N VAL A 59 4.47 -16.21 4.81
CA VAL A 59 4.26 -14.85 5.37
C VAL A 59 3.96 -13.87 4.25
N TRP A 60 4.77 -13.89 3.19
CA TRP A 60 4.67 -12.92 2.09
C TRP A 60 3.53 -13.22 1.14
N GLU A 61 3.13 -14.48 1.00
CA GLU A 61 1.90 -14.85 0.31
C GLU A 61 0.66 -14.26 0.98
N MET A 62 0.59 -14.34 2.30
CA MET A 62 -0.52 -13.77 3.07
C MET A 62 -0.52 -12.26 3.02
N GLU A 63 0.65 -11.63 3.13
CA GLU A 63 0.79 -10.18 3.05
C GLU A 63 0.43 -9.67 1.65
N ALA A 64 0.88 -10.37 0.60
CA ALA A 64 0.53 -10.03 -0.79
C ALA A 64 -0.98 -10.17 -1.05
N PHE A 65 -1.65 -11.12 -0.42
CA PHE A 65 -3.10 -11.26 -0.52
C PHE A 65 -3.82 -9.99 -0.03
N TYR A 66 -3.50 -9.51 1.17
CA TYR A 66 -4.14 -8.34 1.74
C TYR A 66 -3.78 -7.05 1.00
N LEU A 67 -2.52 -6.87 0.65
CA LEU A 67 -2.08 -5.70 -0.11
C LEU A 67 -2.72 -5.65 -1.50
N ALA A 68 -2.83 -6.79 -2.18
CA ALA A 68 -3.43 -6.86 -3.50
C ALA A 68 -4.93 -6.55 -3.45
N GLU A 69 -5.65 -7.03 -2.44
CA GLU A 69 -7.07 -6.72 -2.26
C GLU A 69 -7.28 -5.22 -2.04
N ALA A 70 -6.46 -4.58 -1.19
CA ALA A 70 -6.52 -3.14 -0.99
C ALA A 70 -6.19 -2.37 -2.27
N VAL A 71 -5.14 -2.75 -2.99
CA VAL A 71 -4.75 -2.12 -4.26
C VAL A 71 -5.85 -2.26 -5.31
N ALA A 72 -6.45 -3.45 -5.46
CA ALA A 72 -7.56 -3.65 -6.39
C ALA A 72 -8.76 -2.74 -6.05
N ASN A 73 -9.11 -2.59 -4.78
CA ASN A 73 -10.13 -1.66 -4.32
C ASN A 73 -9.78 -0.20 -4.64
N TYR A 74 -8.52 0.22 -4.47
CA TYR A 74 -8.09 1.58 -4.84
C TYR A 74 -8.14 1.82 -6.34
N VAL A 75 -7.78 0.82 -7.15
CA VAL A 75 -7.89 0.89 -8.60
C VAL A 75 -9.34 1.09 -9.02
N LEU A 76 -10.26 0.30 -8.48
CA LEU A 76 -11.69 0.35 -8.80
C LEU A 76 -12.37 1.65 -8.30
N THR A 77 -11.94 2.18 -7.16
CA THR A 77 -12.60 3.34 -6.52
C THR A 77 -12.02 4.67 -6.98
N TYR A 78 -10.70 4.77 -7.10
CA TYR A 78 -10.01 6.03 -7.37
C TYR A 78 -9.46 6.14 -8.79
N SER A 79 -9.35 5.02 -9.50
CA SER A 79 -8.76 4.96 -10.85
C SER A 79 -7.45 5.75 -10.98
N PRO A 80 -6.46 5.53 -10.09
CA PRO A 80 -5.24 6.31 -10.08
C PRO A 80 -4.40 6.07 -11.33
N GLN A 81 -3.61 7.05 -11.73
CA GLN A 81 -2.67 6.92 -12.86
C GLN A 81 -1.45 6.05 -12.51
N LYS A 82 -1.12 5.95 -11.24
CA LYS A 82 0.01 5.18 -10.68
C LYS A 82 -0.21 4.96 -9.20
N ILE A 83 0.24 3.82 -8.69
CA ILE A 83 0.25 3.50 -7.25
C ILE A 83 1.70 3.32 -6.81
N VAL A 84 2.08 4.03 -5.76
CA VAL A 84 3.38 3.89 -5.11
C VAL A 84 3.17 3.19 -3.78
N LEU A 85 3.77 2.00 -3.62
CA LEU A 85 3.79 1.28 -2.35
C LEU A 85 5.11 1.55 -1.63
N TRP A 86 4.99 2.00 -0.39
CA TRP A 86 6.12 2.31 0.45
C TRP A 86 5.84 1.95 1.92
N GLY A 87 6.91 1.70 2.67
CA GLY A 87 6.86 1.37 4.08
C GLY A 87 7.72 0.17 4.44
N GLY A 88 7.87 -0.11 5.72
CA GLY A 88 8.80 -1.12 6.22
C GLY A 88 8.63 -2.53 5.65
N ILE A 89 7.40 -2.96 5.36
CA ILE A 89 7.12 -4.27 4.76
C ILE A 89 7.59 -4.32 3.30
N MET A 90 7.52 -3.19 2.58
CA MET A 90 7.89 -3.11 1.17
C MET A 90 9.39 -3.18 0.91
N HIS A 91 10.24 -3.26 1.95
CA HIS A 91 11.65 -3.64 1.83
C HIS A 91 11.84 -5.09 1.35
N GLN A 92 10.80 -5.90 1.42
CA GLN A 92 10.75 -7.26 0.88
C GLN A 92 10.46 -7.17 -0.63
N SER A 93 11.51 -7.19 -1.44
CA SER A 93 11.43 -6.94 -2.89
C SER A 93 10.52 -7.92 -3.63
N GLN A 94 10.46 -9.19 -3.17
CA GLN A 94 9.58 -10.23 -3.73
C GLN A 94 8.11 -9.84 -3.63
N LEU A 95 7.72 -9.01 -2.65
CA LEU A 95 6.34 -8.65 -2.41
C LEU A 95 5.73 -7.86 -3.59
N PHE A 96 6.54 -7.07 -4.30
CA PHE A 96 6.05 -6.34 -5.47
C PHE A 96 5.52 -7.26 -6.57
N SER A 97 6.28 -8.31 -6.93
CA SER A 97 5.83 -9.23 -7.97
C SER A 97 4.60 -10.02 -7.52
N MET A 98 4.56 -10.46 -6.27
CA MET A 98 3.42 -11.19 -5.71
C MET A 98 2.14 -10.34 -5.69
N VAL A 99 2.23 -9.09 -5.24
CA VAL A 99 1.10 -8.16 -5.20
C VAL A 99 0.61 -7.85 -6.62
N ARG A 100 1.52 -7.58 -7.56
CA ARG A 100 1.16 -7.29 -8.97
C ARG A 100 0.38 -8.43 -9.61
N THR A 101 0.86 -9.65 -9.47
CA THR A 101 0.17 -10.84 -9.98
C THR A 101 -1.23 -10.97 -9.37
N LYS A 102 -1.34 -10.88 -8.06
CA LYS A 102 -2.64 -10.99 -7.37
C LYS A 102 -3.60 -9.84 -7.71
N VAL A 103 -3.11 -8.62 -7.93
CA VAL A 103 -3.94 -7.49 -8.38
C VAL A 103 -4.53 -7.78 -9.76
N GLN A 104 -3.73 -8.30 -10.70
CA GLN A 104 -4.22 -8.66 -12.02
C GLN A 104 -5.26 -9.79 -11.96
N GLU A 105 -5.04 -10.79 -11.10
CA GLU A 105 -6.00 -11.87 -10.84
C GLU A 105 -7.32 -11.33 -10.29
N LEU A 106 -7.26 -10.46 -9.26
CA LEU A 106 -8.44 -9.88 -8.63
C LEU A 106 -9.24 -8.96 -9.57
N LEU A 107 -8.55 -8.19 -10.41
CA LEU A 107 -9.21 -7.35 -11.41
C LEU A 107 -9.78 -8.15 -12.58
N GLY A 108 -9.32 -9.39 -12.82
CA GLY A 108 -9.89 -10.33 -13.78
C GLY A 108 -10.01 -9.81 -15.21
N GLY A 109 -9.20 -8.82 -15.60
CA GLY A 109 -9.29 -8.17 -16.91
C GLY A 109 -10.47 -7.20 -17.06
N TYR A 110 -11.27 -6.96 -16.02
CA TYR A 110 -12.39 -6.01 -16.05
C TYR A 110 -11.96 -4.60 -16.46
N ILE A 111 -10.82 -4.14 -15.95
CA ILE A 111 -10.22 -2.87 -16.39
C ILE A 111 -9.30 -3.14 -17.59
N SER A 112 -9.78 -2.85 -18.79
CA SER A 112 -9.03 -3.00 -20.03
C SER A 112 -8.08 -1.82 -20.26
N ASN A 113 -6.98 -1.77 -19.49
CA ASN A 113 -5.93 -0.77 -19.62
C ASN A 113 -4.55 -1.45 -19.71
N GLU A 114 -3.74 -1.06 -20.69
CA GLU A 114 -2.43 -1.67 -20.93
C GLU A 114 -1.49 -1.59 -19.73
N LYS A 115 -1.51 -0.51 -18.98
CA LYS A 115 -0.69 -0.36 -17.75
C LYS A 115 -1.02 -1.41 -16.69
N ILE A 116 -2.26 -1.85 -16.62
CA ILE A 116 -2.67 -2.90 -15.67
C ILE A 116 -2.46 -4.28 -16.26
N LEU A 117 -2.79 -4.47 -17.55
CA LEU A 117 -2.75 -5.77 -18.18
C LEU A 117 -1.36 -6.24 -18.59
N LYS A 118 -0.49 -5.30 -19.05
CA LYS A 118 0.81 -5.61 -19.65
C LYS A 118 2.00 -4.94 -18.94
N GLU A 119 1.79 -3.79 -18.30
CA GLU A 119 2.83 -2.93 -17.76
C GLU A 119 2.63 -2.67 -16.25
N ILE A 120 2.10 -3.66 -15.52
CA ILE A 120 1.76 -3.51 -14.10
C ILE A 120 2.96 -3.09 -13.24
N ASP A 121 4.16 -3.44 -13.64
CA ASP A 121 5.43 -3.08 -13.01
C ASP A 121 5.76 -1.58 -13.14
N THR A 122 5.20 -0.88 -14.12
CA THR A 122 5.28 0.58 -14.26
C THR A 122 4.12 1.31 -13.58
N TYR A 123 3.05 0.60 -13.28
CA TYR A 123 1.85 1.12 -12.63
C TYR A 123 1.91 1.02 -11.11
N LEU A 124 2.27 -0.15 -10.58
CA LEU A 124 2.45 -0.42 -9.16
C LEU A 124 3.96 -0.48 -8.85
N VAL A 125 4.48 0.59 -8.26
CA VAL A 125 5.93 0.85 -8.20
C VAL A 125 6.42 1.14 -6.77
N PRO A 126 7.71 0.90 -6.48
CA PRO A 126 8.38 1.47 -5.32
C PRO A 126 8.58 2.98 -5.51
N PRO A 127 8.86 3.75 -4.44
CA PRO A 127 9.22 5.14 -4.55
C PRO A 127 10.55 5.33 -5.29
N ALA A 128 10.60 6.31 -6.20
CA ALA A 128 11.83 6.66 -6.91
C ALA A 128 12.91 7.33 -6.01
N LEU A 129 12.50 7.80 -4.82
CA LEU A 129 13.37 8.47 -3.85
C LEU A 129 13.99 7.52 -2.81
N GLY A 130 13.90 6.21 -3.04
CA GLY A 130 14.42 5.18 -2.12
C GLY A 130 13.82 5.32 -0.72
N GLU A 131 14.67 5.50 0.30
CA GLU A 131 14.26 5.59 1.70
C GLU A 131 13.77 6.99 2.13
N ASN A 132 13.86 7.98 1.26
CA ASN A 132 13.65 9.39 1.60
C ASN A 132 12.34 10.04 1.13
N PRO A 133 11.28 9.32 0.68
CA PRO A 133 10.08 9.97 0.16
C PRO A 133 9.39 10.86 1.20
N GLY A 134 9.36 10.46 2.47
CA GLY A 134 8.74 11.24 3.55
C GLY A 134 9.43 12.58 3.80
N ILE A 135 10.75 12.56 3.98
CA ILE A 135 11.51 13.78 4.22
C ILE A 135 11.53 14.71 3.01
N MET A 136 11.65 14.15 1.80
CA MET A 136 11.61 14.93 0.56
C MET A 136 10.23 15.55 0.33
N GLY A 137 9.15 14.83 0.68
CA GLY A 137 7.80 15.37 0.66
C GLY A 137 7.62 16.54 1.63
N ALA A 138 8.16 16.45 2.85
CA ALA A 138 8.13 17.54 3.81
C ALA A 138 8.89 18.78 3.31
N PHE A 139 10.07 18.61 2.71
CA PHE A 139 10.81 19.70 2.07
C PHE A 139 10.03 20.33 0.92
N ALA A 140 9.44 19.54 0.04
CA ALA A 140 8.65 20.02 -1.07
C ALA A 140 7.43 20.87 -0.62
N LEU A 141 6.74 20.41 0.44
CA LEU A 141 5.64 21.18 1.05
C LEU A 141 6.12 22.50 1.65
N GLY A 142 7.26 22.49 2.37
CA GLY A 142 7.86 23.69 2.94
C GLY A 142 8.27 24.70 1.89
N MET A 143 8.89 24.26 0.79
CA MET A 143 9.26 25.11 -0.35
C MET A 143 8.02 25.73 -1.01
N ARG A 144 6.98 24.93 -1.27
CA ARG A 144 5.72 25.40 -1.85
C ARG A 144 5.06 26.47 -0.99
N GLU A 145 5.04 26.25 0.33
CA GLU A 145 4.47 27.23 1.28
C GLU A 145 5.28 28.53 1.31
N ALA A 146 6.61 28.45 1.27
CA ALA A 146 7.48 29.60 1.22
C ALA A 146 7.28 30.42 -0.09
N GLU A 147 7.08 29.75 -1.22
CA GLU A 147 6.75 30.41 -2.49
C GLU A 147 5.38 31.09 -2.45
N TYR A 148 4.37 30.43 -1.87
CA TYR A 148 3.02 30.98 -1.76
C TYR A 148 2.96 32.23 -0.89
N ARG A 149 3.83 32.35 0.13
CA ARG A 149 3.91 33.50 1.04
C ARG A 149 4.77 34.66 0.53
N LYS A 150 5.45 34.51 -0.60
CA LYS A 150 6.16 35.66 -1.20
C LYS A 150 5.15 36.76 -1.56
N PRO A 151 5.43 38.03 -1.22
CA PRO A 151 4.59 39.13 -1.68
C PRO A 151 4.47 39.07 -3.21
N LYS A 152 3.23 39.11 -3.72
CA LYS A 152 3.05 39.32 -5.16
C LYS A 152 3.57 40.73 -5.45
N GLU A 153 4.65 40.79 -6.22
CA GLU A 153 5.13 42.07 -6.72
C GLU A 153 3.98 42.76 -7.44
N ALA A 154 3.69 43.99 -7.02
CA ALA A 154 2.58 44.82 -7.52
C ALA A 154 2.91 45.37 -8.90
#